data_92693982974043c0cf06d15d78392982
#
_entry.id   92693982974043c0cf06d15d78392982
#
_cell.length_a   1.000
_cell.length_b   1.000
_cell.length_c   1.000
_cell.angle_alpha   90.00
_cell.angle_beta   90.00
_cell.angle_gamma   90.00
#
_symmetry.space_group_name_H-M   'P 1'
#
loop_
_entity.id
_entity.type
_entity.pdbx_description
1 polymer ?
#
loop_
_entity_poly.entity_id
_entity_poly.type
_entity_poly.pdbx_seq_one_letter_code
_entity_poly.pdbx_strand_id
1 'polypeptide(L)'
;MKQISAPVTLGELIRLALPSSAEFIGTDEQRAHVVKWAVVATAGSPVFDFEADDVVLLPADEDVPPLIGHLAQAGTAAVITIGHVPDDALTAARAAALPVIILPLGTAMRAVHQAVLTLITNRQTQTAQRAAQVRGQLEQLVAEGAGLESIVWAMADQTRKGVIVQDKRLLPIATWSHPTLSAVWNDIVQSLNDPDRLPKGWTDRKRVANWRSIELQVLPGGLSRLVTPIVVKNVARGYLSLIGVAEELDALDTLVAEQGAEACALEMAKAKAVSTVTKQLRGEFIDALLAGRVSSKETEQWARQLGHDVAAPHAAIVFAWEGENQPSLRRLETVINGEIGLSRVAALVRIDTPRHHAGIFVTLESASAVKPARDLAATIYSRTTAEYPKATLRCGLGRAANNVAEWRTSYREAEQALDMAQQLDERNPVYFGDLSVYRLLFKMAEHPDLVSFCSETLGALTKYDTEQHSNLLDTLEAFFAHHGNLSQTAEALFIHRNTLQYRLERIAEIASIDLDNPETRLALQLAIKAHRLLNTKAG
;
A
#
# COMPACT_ATOMS: atom_id res chain seq x y z
N MET A 1 -24.76 -37.85 -28.38
CA MET A 1 -25.39 -36.59 -28.75
C MET A 1 -24.32 -35.72 -29.38
N LYS A 2 -24.38 -35.41 -30.67
CA LYS A 2 -23.50 -34.42 -31.33
C LYS A 2 -23.84 -33.07 -30.70
N GLN A 3 -22.94 -32.51 -29.91
CA GLN A 3 -22.97 -31.09 -29.58
C GLN A 3 -22.83 -30.34 -30.91
N ILE A 4 -23.94 -29.73 -31.36
CA ILE A 4 -23.89 -28.76 -32.46
C ILE A 4 -23.14 -27.58 -31.82
N SER A 5 -21.86 -27.44 -32.17
CA SER A 5 -21.04 -26.28 -31.77
C SER A 5 -21.76 -25.03 -32.28
N ALA A 6 -21.99 -24.05 -31.41
CA ALA A 6 -22.55 -22.78 -31.84
C ALA A 6 -21.68 -22.20 -32.97
N PRO A 7 -22.28 -21.56 -33.97
CA PRO A 7 -21.51 -21.02 -35.10
C PRO A 7 -20.52 -19.95 -34.63
N VAL A 8 -19.36 -19.88 -35.26
CA VAL A 8 -18.34 -18.87 -34.99
C VAL A 8 -18.86 -17.51 -35.44
N THR A 9 -18.74 -16.49 -34.59
CA THR A 9 -19.10 -15.11 -34.93
C THR A 9 -17.87 -14.31 -35.40
N LEU A 10 -18.13 -13.22 -36.14
CA LEU A 10 -17.07 -12.32 -36.60
C LEU A 10 -16.32 -11.68 -35.42
N GLY A 11 -17.02 -11.37 -34.33
CA GLY A 11 -16.38 -10.89 -33.10
C GLY A 11 -15.42 -11.90 -32.48
N GLU A 12 -15.78 -13.19 -32.47
CA GLU A 12 -14.90 -14.28 -32.02
C GLU A 12 -13.72 -14.45 -32.95
N LEU A 13 -13.93 -14.38 -34.26
CA LEU A 13 -12.87 -14.47 -35.24
C LEU A 13 -11.82 -13.36 -35.04
N ILE A 14 -12.26 -12.14 -34.85
CA ILE A 14 -11.37 -10.99 -34.60
C ILE A 14 -10.53 -11.23 -33.34
N ARG A 15 -11.12 -11.77 -32.28
CA ARG A 15 -10.41 -11.98 -30.99
C ARG A 15 -9.50 -13.20 -30.97
N LEU A 16 -9.93 -14.30 -31.60
CA LEU A 16 -9.27 -15.59 -31.45
C LEU A 16 -8.30 -15.91 -32.57
N ALA A 17 -8.57 -15.44 -33.80
CA ALA A 17 -7.80 -15.82 -35.00
C ALA A 17 -6.94 -14.68 -35.57
N LEU A 18 -7.21 -13.39 -35.19
CA LEU A 18 -6.47 -12.27 -35.73
C LEU A 18 -5.53 -11.64 -34.68
N PRO A 19 -4.48 -10.90 -35.13
CA PRO A 19 -3.64 -10.12 -34.23
C PRO A 19 -4.45 -9.09 -33.43
N SER A 20 -4.06 -8.79 -32.18
CA SER A 20 -4.70 -7.76 -31.35
C SER A 20 -4.68 -6.36 -31.97
N SER A 21 -3.73 -6.09 -32.85
CA SER A 21 -3.59 -4.86 -33.63
C SER A 21 -4.49 -4.79 -34.87
N ALA A 22 -5.35 -5.77 -35.11
CA ALA A 22 -6.31 -5.75 -36.20
C ALA A 22 -7.36 -4.64 -35.98
N GLU A 23 -7.56 -3.78 -36.97
CA GLU A 23 -8.54 -2.71 -36.93
C GLU A 23 -9.86 -3.18 -37.58
N PHE A 24 -10.96 -3.05 -36.83
CA PHE A 24 -12.28 -3.42 -37.31
C PHE A 24 -13.09 -2.18 -37.69
N ILE A 25 -13.53 -2.12 -38.94
CA ILE A 25 -14.38 -1.06 -39.51
C ILE A 25 -15.75 -1.67 -39.80
N GLY A 26 -16.69 -1.43 -38.89
CA GLY A 26 -18.05 -1.94 -38.94
C GLY A 26 -18.83 -1.53 -37.70
N THR A 27 -20.07 -2.02 -37.56
CA THR A 27 -20.93 -1.79 -36.40
C THR A 27 -20.81 -2.94 -35.40
N ASP A 28 -21.22 -2.70 -34.13
CA ASP A 28 -21.22 -3.77 -33.12
C ASP A 28 -22.20 -4.88 -33.46
N GLU A 29 -23.32 -4.58 -34.13
CA GLU A 29 -24.26 -5.61 -34.61
C GLU A 29 -23.59 -6.53 -35.63
N GLN A 30 -22.72 -6.01 -36.50
CA GLN A 30 -22.00 -6.80 -37.49
C GLN A 30 -20.99 -7.78 -36.86
N ARG A 31 -20.52 -7.54 -35.65
CA ARG A 31 -19.68 -8.49 -34.92
C ARG A 31 -20.39 -9.79 -34.56
N ALA A 32 -21.73 -9.79 -34.51
CA ALA A 32 -22.54 -10.95 -34.27
C ALA A 32 -22.78 -11.79 -35.55
N HIS A 33 -22.35 -11.34 -36.74
CA HIS A 33 -22.48 -12.11 -37.99
C HIS A 33 -21.78 -13.45 -37.85
N VAL A 34 -22.45 -14.49 -38.29
CA VAL A 34 -21.93 -15.86 -38.34
C VAL A 34 -20.89 -15.96 -39.44
N VAL A 35 -19.81 -16.70 -39.18
CA VAL A 35 -18.78 -17.02 -40.16
C VAL A 35 -18.79 -18.52 -40.41
N LYS A 36 -19.00 -18.91 -41.65
CA LYS A 36 -19.05 -20.32 -42.07
C LYS A 36 -17.74 -20.83 -42.63
N TRP A 37 -17.07 -20.02 -43.42
CA TRP A 37 -15.82 -20.40 -44.10
C TRP A 37 -14.91 -19.20 -44.31
N ALA A 38 -13.67 -19.46 -44.73
CA ALA A 38 -12.70 -18.42 -45.08
C ALA A 38 -12.05 -18.73 -46.44
N VAL A 39 -12.08 -17.74 -47.31
CA VAL A 39 -11.57 -17.85 -48.68
C VAL A 39 -10.50 -16.78 -48.89
N VAL A 40 -9.39 -17.15 -49.54
CA VAL A 40 -8.38 -16.19 -50.01
C VAL A 40 -8.69 -15.83 -51.43
N ALA A 41 -9.03 -14.58 -51.71
CA ALA A 41 -9.24 -14.08 -53.06
C ALA A 41 -7.89 -13.65 -53.65
N THR A 42 -7.65 -14.01 -54.91
CA THR A 42 -6.47 -13.62 -55.69
C THR A 42 -6.91 -12.95 -56.99
N ALA A 43 -6.04 -12.13 -57.59
CA ALA A 43 -6.32 -11.48 -58.87
C ALA A 43 -6.72 -12.55 -59.91
N GLY A 44 -7.99 -12.51 -60.36
CA GLY A 44 -8.56 -13.49 -61.28
C GLY A 44 -9.38 -14.60 -60.63
N SER A 45 -9.60 -14.62 -59.32
CA SER A 45 -10.58 -15.50 -58.69
C SER A 45 -11.97 -15.20 -59.26
N PRO A 46 -12.71 -16.19 -59.79
CA PRO A 46 -14.05 -15.94 -60.27
C PRO A 46 -14.96 -15.51 -59.14
N VAL A 47 -15.78 -14.47 -59.35
CA VAL A 47 -16.73 -13.90 -58.41
C VAL A 47 -17.73 -14.91 -57.84
N PHE A 48 -17.83 -16.06 -58.45
CA PHE A 48 -18.76 -17.14 -58.10
C PHE A 48 -18.28 -18.08 -56.98
N ASP A 49 -17.06 -17.88 -56.46
CA ASP A 49 -16.51 -18.76 -55.42
C ASP A 49 -16.81 -18.27 -53.99
N PHE A 50 -17.57 -17.19 -53.82
CA PHE A 50 -17.93 -16.64 -52.51
C PHE A 50 -19.37 -16.98 -52.15
N GLU A 51 -19.58 -17.54 -50.99
CA GLU A 51 -20.91 -17.84 -50.45
C GLU A 51 -21.29 -16.87 -49.31
N ALA A 52 -22.57 -16.87 -48.97
CA ALA A 52 -23.07 -16.10 -47.84
C ALA A 52 -22.40 -16.59 -46.54
N ASP A 53 -22.05 -15.64 -45.67
CA ASP A 53 -21.37 -15.82 -44.38
C ASP A 53 -19.90 -16.23 -44.49
N ASP A 54 -19.28 -16.15 -45.70
CA ASP A 54 -17.82 -16.32 -45.87
C ASP A 54 -17.04 -15.09 -45.42
N VAL A 55 -15.85 -15.27 -44.89
CA VAL A 55 -14.85 -14.22 -44.70
C VAL A 55 -13.83 -14.30 -45.83
N VAL A 56 -13.66 -13.17 -46.53
CA VAL A 56 -12.76 -13.09 -47.69
C VAL A 56 -11.47 -12.39 -47.29
N LEU A 57 -10.34 -13.07 -47.48
CA LEU A 57 -8.99 -12.56 -47.23
C LEU A 57 -8.42 -12.03 -48.54
N LEU A 58 -8.06 -10.74 -48.55
CA LEU A 58 -7.45 -10.06 -49.70
C LEU A 58 -5.97 -9.80 -49.43
N PRO A 59 -5.04 -10.31 -50.27
CA PRO A 59 -3.63 -9.93 -50.21
C PRO A 59 -3.41 -8.42 -50.36
N ALA A 60 -2.27 -7.93 -49.86
CA ALA A 60 -1.96 -6.50 -49.83
C ALA A 60 -1.89 -5.81 -51.21
N ASP A 61 -1.68 -6.61 -52.28
CA ASP A 61 -1.50 -6.12 -53.64
C ASP A 61 -2.81 -6.12 -54.46
N GLU A 62 -3.92 -6.50 -53.85
CA GLU A 62 -5.22 -6.56 -54.54
C GLU A 62 -5.97 -5.24 -54.49
N ASP A 63 -6.62 -4.89 -55.59
CA ASP A 63 -7.44 -3.69 -55.70
C ASP A 63 -8.79 -3.91 -55.06
N VAL A 64 -8.94 -3.40 -53.82
CA VAL A 64 -10.10 -3.61 -52.93
C VAL A 64 -11.39 -2.98 -53.46
N PRO A 65 -11.40 -1.75 -54.01
CA PRO A 65 -12.64 -1.04 -54.39
C PRO A 65 -13.56 -1.81 -55.36
N PRO A 66 -13.07 -2.41 -56.46
CA PRO A 66 -13.95 -3.12 -57.39
C PRO A 66 -14.56 -4.39 -56.82
N LEU A 67 -13.94 -5.00 -55.83
CA LEU A 67 -14.43 -6.25 -55.26
C LEU A 67 -15.54 -6.03 -54.19
N ILE A 68 -15.58 -4.90 -53.51
CA ILE A 68 -16.53 -4.61 -52.44
C ILE A 68 -17.97 -4.83 -52.85
N GLY A 69 -18.36 -4.30 -54.01
CA GLY A 69 -19.72 -4.46 -54.51
C GLY A 69 -20.14 -5.89 -54.77
N HIS A 70 -19.22 -6.72 -55.29
CA HIS A 70 -19.46 -8.11 -55.54
C HIS A 70 -19.52 -8.95 -54.25
N LEU A 71 -18.60 -8.68 -53.30
CA LEU A 71 -18.56 -9.35 -52.00
C LEU A 71 -19.82 -9.07 -51.18
N ALA A 72 -20.27 -7.80 -51.20
CA ALA A 72 -21.52 -7.44 -50.53
C ALA A 72 -22.75 -8.13 -51.18
N GLN A 73 -22.79 -8.23 -52.52
CA GLN A 73 -23.88 -8.96 -53.22
C GLN A 73 -23.86 -10.45 -52.92
N ALA A 74 -22.70 -11.05 -52.72
CA ALA A 74 -22.55 -12.43 -52.32
C ALA A 74 -22.97 -12.69 -50.88
N GLY A 75 -23.17 -11.65 -50.06
CA GLY A 75 -23.55 -11.77 -48.66
C GLY A 75 -22.39 -12.21 -47.76
N THR A 76 -21.14 -11.88 -48.10
CA THR A 76 -19.98 -12.25 -47.30
C THR A 76 -20.02 -11.58 -45.93
N ALA A 77 -19.54 -12.29 -44.89
CA ALA A 77 -19.56 -11.81 -43.51
C ALA A 77 -18.61 -10.64 -43.27
N ALA A 78 -17.44 -10.64 -43.87
CA ALA A 78 -16.44 -9.57 -43.79
C ALA A 78 -15.33 -9.73 -44.81
N VAL A 79 -14.57 -8.66 -45.02
CA VAL A 79 -13.31 -8.64 -45.76
C VAL A 79 -12.15 -8.43 -44.80
N ILE A 80 -11.09 -9.25 -44.93
CA ILE A 80 -9.83 -9.09 -44.20
C ILE A 80 -8.74 -8.70 -45.22
N THR A 81 -8.06 -7.58 -44.98
CA THR A 81 -6.99 -7.08 -45.84
C THR A 81 -5.77 -6.66 -45.01
N ILE A 82 -4.61 -6.45 -45.69
CA ILE A 82 -3.36 -6.07 -45.03
C ILE A 82 -2.97 -4.66 -45.48
N GLY A 83 -2.60 -3.79 -44.53
CA GLY A 83 -2.06 -2.49 -44.82
C GLY A 83 -3.12 -1.41 -44.99
N HIS A 84 -2.84 -0.44 -45.86
CA HIS A 84 -3.72 0.72 -46.03
C HIS A 84 -4.85 0.42 -47.03
N VAL A 85 -6.08 0.75 -46.62
CA VAL A 85 -7.26 0.71 -47.49
C VAL A 85 -7.64 2.12 -47.88
N PRO A 86 -7.82 2.43 -49.17
CA PRO A 86 -8.23 3.76 -49.61
C PRO A 86 -9.60 4.18 -49.08
N ASP A 87 -9.76 5.49 -48.82
CA ASP A 87 -11.00 6.06 -48.24
C ASP A 87 -12.25 5.82 -49.08
N ASP A 88 -12.12 5.76 -50.38
CA ASP A 88 -13.21 5.45 -51.33
C ASP A 88 -13.69 4.00 -51.16
N ALA A 89 -12.75 3.07 -50.95
CA ALA A 89 -13.06 1.68 -50.69
C ALA A 89 -13.77 1.51 -49.34
N LEU A 90 -13.32 2.23 -48.28
CA LEU A 90 -13.99 2.23 -46.99
C LEU A 90 -15.39 2.85 -47.04
N THR A 91 -15.56 3.91 -47.87
CA THR A 91 -16.85 4.53 -48.12
C THR A 91 -17.82 3.60 -48.82
N ALA A 92 -17.34 2.88 -49.86
CA ALA A 92 -18.09 1.87 -50.54
C ALA A 92 -18.47 0.69 -49.67
N ALA A 93 -17.57 0.19 -48.82
CA ALA A 93 -17.81 -0.87 -47.86
C ALA A 93 -18.90 -0.49 -46.85
N ARG A 94 -18.85 0.76 -46.29
CA ARG A 94 -19.88 1.27 -45.37
C ARG A 94 -21.25 1.39 -46.08
N ALA A 95 -21.28 1.89 -47.32
CA ALA A 95 -22.52 2.00 -48.10
C ALA A 95 -23.12 0.60 -48.38
N ALA A 96 -22.29 -0.40 -48.56
CA ALA A 96 -22.68 -1.80 -48.81
C ALA A 96 -22.93 -2.59 -47.50
N ALA A 97 -22.81 -1.97 -46.33
CA ALA A 97 -22.87 -2.60 -45.00
C ALA A 97 -21.91 -3.82 -44.85
N LEU A 98 -20.78 -3.83 -45.55
CA LEU A 98 -19.77 -4.89 -45.52
C LEU A 98 -18.66 -4.53 -44.54
N PRO A 99 -18.46 -5.28 -43.42
CA PRO A 99 -17.37 -5.07 -42.49
C PRO A 99 -16.01 -5.28 -43.13
N VAL A 100 -15.05 -4.40 -42.79
CA VAL A 100 -13.64 -4.52 -43.23
C VAL A 100 -12.75 -4.66 -42.01
N ILE A 101 -11.81 -5.59 -42.07
CA ILE A 101 -10.80 -5.81 -41.05
C ILE A 101 -9.44 -5.57 -41.68
N ILE A 102 -8.70 -4.62 -41.11
CA ILE A 102 -7.39 -4.20 -41.59
C ILE A 102 -6.33 -4.80 -40.67
N LEU A 103 -5.41 -5.56 -41.25
CA LEU A 103 -4.28 -6.16 -40.56
C LEU A 103 -3.01 -5.31 -40.77
N PRO A 104 -2.08 -5.30 -39.80
CA PRO A 104 -0.81 -4.60 -39.93
C PRO A 104 0.02 -5.09 -41.13
N LEU A 105 0.81 -4.17 -41.71
CA LEU A 105 1.80 -4.51 -42.74
C LEU A 105 2.77 -5.59 -42.19
N GLY A 106 3.09 -6.57 -43.04
CA GLY A 106 3.95 -7.68 -42.66
C GLY A 106 3.23 -8.90 -42.07
N THR A 107 1.90 -8.81 -41.86
CA THR A 107 1.11 -9.96 -41.43
C THR A 107 1.11 -11.06 -42.52
N ALA A 108 1.44 -12.30 -42.13
CA ALA A 108 1.45 -13.43 -43.07
C ALA A 108 0.01 -13.91 -43.34
N MET A 109 -0.55 -13.57 -44.49
CA MET A 109 -1.93 -13.91 -44.88
C MET A 109 -2.23 -15.42 -44.75
N ARG A 110 -1.26 -16.28 -45.12
CA ARG A 110 -1.41 -17.73 -44.97
C ARG A 110 -1.61 -18.18 -43.53
N ALA A 111 -0.91 -17.52 -42.59
CA ALA A 111 -1.07 -17.84 -41.17
C ALA A 111 -2.44 -17.39 -40.64
N VAL A 112 -2.92 -16.23 -41.08
CA VAL A 112 -4.26 -15.73 -40.77
C VAL A 112 -5.33 -16.66 -41.29
N HIS A 113 -5.25 -17.05 -42.57
CA HIS A 113 -6.19 -17.98 -43.19
C HIS A 113 -6.24 -19.32 -42.44
N GLN A 114 -5.07 -19.86 -42.09
CA GLN A 114 -4.98 -21.11 -41.32
C GLN A 114 -5.59 -20.96 -39.93
N ALA A 115 -5.36 -19.83 -39.23
CA ALA A 115 -5.94 -19.57 -37.94
C ALA A 115 -7.47 -19.46 -37.99
N VAL A 116 -8.01 -18.73 -38.98
CA VAL A 116 -9.47 -18.60 -39.19
C VAL A 116 -10.09 -19.98 -39.50
N LEU A 117 -9.52 -20.76 -40.39
CA LEU A 117 -10.03 -22.12 -40.68
C LEU A 117 -9.95 -23.02 -39.45
N THR A 118 -8.87 -22.96 -38.69
CA THR A 118 -8.75 -23.74 -37.44
C THR A 118 -9.81 -23.32 -36.40
N LEU A 119 -10.12 -22.03 -36.29
CA LEU A 119 -11.17 -21.55 -35.41
C LEU A 119 -12.53 -22.11 -35.84
N ILE A 120 -12.86 -22.04 -37.13
CA ILE A 120 -14.13 -22.53 -37.67
C ILE A 120 -14.28 -24.06 -37.45
N THR A 121 -13.20 -24.82 -37.67
CA THR A 121 -13.21 -26.28 -37.58
C THR A 121 -12.99 -26.81 -36.15
N ASN A 122 -12.25 -26.08 -35.31
CA ASN A 122 -11.93 -26.50 -33.95
C ASN A 122 -11.71 -25.30 -32.99
N ARG A 123 -12.79 -24.70 -32.60
CA ARG A 123 -12.83 -23.51 -31.70
C ARG A 123 -12.06 -23.71 -30.38
N GLN A 124 -12.16 -24.90 -29.78
CA GLN A 124 -11.47 -25.16 -28.49
C GLN A 124 -9.95 -25.13 -28.66
N THR A 125 -9.43 -25.72 -29.77
CA THR A 125 -7.99 -25.69 -30.06
C THR A 125 -7.46 -24.28 -30.28
N GLN A 126 -8.23 -23.42 -30.95
CA GLN A 126 -7.82 -22.03 -31.21
C GLN A 126 -7.82 -21.19 -29.93
N THR A 127 -8.83 -21.36 -29.10
CA THR A 127 -8.87 -20.71 -27.79
C THR A 127 -7.67 -21.11 -26.92
N ALA A 128 -7.34 -22.42 -26.89
CA ALA A 128 -6.20 -22.90 -26.12
C ALA A 128 -4.85 -22.41 -26.68
N GLN A 129 -4.69 -22.34 -28.01
CA GLN A 129 -3.48 -21.78 -28.65
C GLN A 129 -3.31 -20.29 -28.32
N ARG A 130 -4.40 -19.50 -28.37
CA ARG A 130 -4.34 -18.09 -28.04
C ARG A 130 -3.99 -17.88 -26.56
N ALA A 131 -4.62 -18.64 -25.65
CA ALA A 131 -4.29 -18.61 -24.24
C ALA A 131 -2.82 -18.97 -23.97
N ALA A 132 -2.27 -19.96 -24.69
CA ALA A 132 -0.85 -20.34 -24.58
C ALA A 132 0.09 -19.21 -25.05
N GLN A 133 -0.27 -18.47 -26.10
CA GLN A 133 0.50 -17.28 -26.53
C GLN A 133 0.51 -16.18 -25.46
N VAL A 134 -0.66 -15.88 -24.88
CA VAL A 134 -0.77 -14.90 -23.80
C VAL A 134 0.04 -15.33 -22.58
N ARG A 135 -0.03 -16.61 -22.21
CA ARG A 135 0.79 -17.17 -21.14
C ARG A 135 2.28 -16.92 -21.38
N GLY A 136 2.80 -17.29 -22.56
CA GLY A 136 4.20 -17.08 -22.89
C GLY A 136 4.63 -15.61 -22.79
N GLN A 137 3.78 -14.69 -23.23
CA GLN A 137 4.02 -13.25 -23.10
C GLN A 137 4.06 -12.80 -21.64
N LEU A 138 3.13 -13.25 -20.81
CA LEU A 138 3.08 -12.92 -19.38
C LEU A 138 4.29 -13.52 -18.64
N GLU A 139 4.67 -14.75 -18.92
CA GLU A 139 5.87 -15.41 -18.37
C GLU A 139 7.16 -14.64 -18.72
N GLN A 140 7.27 -14.15 -19.96
CA GLN A 140 8.39 -13.32 -20.39
C GLN A 140 8.44 -12.00 -19.60
N LEU A 141 7.32 -11.29 -19.48
CA LEU A 141 7.25 -10.03 -18.71
C LEU A 141 7.66 -10.22 -17.24
N VAL A 142 7.24 -11.34 -16.64
CA VAL A 142 7.65 -11.70 -15.27
C VAL A 142 9.14 -11.99 -15.19
N ALA A 143 9.71 -12.71 -16.17
CA ALA A 143 11.14 -13.02 -16.22
C ALA A 143 12.00 -11.76 -16.36
N GLU A 144 11.55 -10.81 -17.18
CA GLU A 144 12.19 -9.51 -17.38
C GLU A 144 12.02 -8.55 -16.20
N GLY A 145 11.11 -8.86 -15.27
CA GLY A 145 10.80 -8.01 -14.13
C GLY A 145 10.07 -6.73 -14.50
N ALA A 146 9.22 -6.77 -15.51
CA ALA A 146 8.51 -5.62 -16.06
C ALA A 146 7.45 -5.02 -15.11
N GLY A 147 7.11 -5.73 -14.02
CA GLY A 147 6.18 -5.26 -12.98
C GLY A 147 4.70 -5.50 -13.31
N LEU A 148 3.84 -5.21 -12.32
CA LEU A 148 2.39 -5.47 -12.42
C LEU A 148 1.72 -4.63 -13.51
N GLU A 149 2.15 -3.39 -13.73
CA GLU A 149 1.55 -2.50 -14.74
C GLU A 149 1.68 -3.06 -16.15
N SER A 150 2.86 -3.62 -16.48
CA SER A 150 3.11 -4.22 -17.78
C SER A 150 2.29 -5.51 -17.99
N ILE A 151 2.10 -6.31 -16.93
CA ILE A 151 1.24 -7.50 -16.95
C ILE A 151 -0.21 -7.10 -17.20
N VAL A 152 -0.70 -6.11 -16.47
CA VAL A 152 -2.07 -5.57 -16.58
C VAL A 152 -2.30 -5.02 -17.99
N TRP A 153 -1.35 -4.26 -18.54
CA TRP A 153 -1.41 -3.74 -19.90
C TRP A 153 -1.48 -4.87 -20.93
N ALA A 154 -0.62 -5.87 -20.82
CA ALA A 154 -0.59 -7.00 -21.75
C ALA A 154 -1.91 -7.78 -21.74
N MET A 155 -2.49 -8.01 -20.56
CA MET A 155 -3.80 -8.66 -20.46
C MET A 155 -4.90 -7.82 -21.13
N ALA A 156 -4.90 -6.51 -20.86
CA ALA A 156 -5.88 -5.58 -21.42
C ALA A 156 -5.77 -5.47 -22.94
N ASP A 157 -4.56 -5.44 -23.49
CA ASP A 157 -4.30 -5.43 -24.93
C ASP A 157 -4.84 -6.71 -25.60
N GLN A 158 -4.62 -7.87 -24.98
CA GLN A 158 -5.04 -9.16 -25.54
C GLN A 158 -6.55 -9.41 -25.43
N THR A 159 -7.19 -8.94 -24.35
CA THR A 159 -8.62 -9.17 -24.10
C THR A 159 -9.51 -8.00 -24.54
N ARG A 160 -8.93 -6.81 -24.73
CA ARG A 160 -9.66 -5.54 -24.95
C ARG A 160 -10.65 -5.24 -23.81
N LYS A 161 -10.30 -5.66 -22.60
CA LYS A 161 -11.10 -5.46 -21.39
C LYS A 161 -10.38 -4.50 -20.42
N GLY A 162 -11.12 -3.90 -19.49
CA GLY A 162 -10.52 -3.23 -18.37
C GLY A 162 -9.91 -4.25 -17.41
N VAL A 163 -8.74 -3.95 -16.87
CA VAL A 163 -8.04 -4.85 -15.94
C VAL A 163 -7.70 -4.09 -14.66
N ILE A 164 -8.01 -4.70 -13.52
CA ILE A 164 -7.70 -4.16 -12.19
C ILE A 164 -7.02 -5.25 -11.37
N VAL A 165 -5.87 -4.91 -10.78
CA VAL A 165 -5.21 -5.70 -9.73
C VAL A 165 -5.32 -4.94 -8.42
N GLN A 166 -5.91 -5.57 -7.42
CA GLN A 166 -6.10 -5.01 -6.08
C GLN A 166 -5.24 -5.78 -5.06
N ASP A 167 -4.81 -5.08 -4.01
CA ASP A 167 -4.15 -5.71 -2.88
C ASP A 167 -5.15 -6.44 -1.95
N LYS A 168 -4.65 -6.99 -0.84
CA LYS A 168 -5.45 -7.66 0.19
C LYS A 168 -6.45 -6.75 0.91
N ARG A 169 -6.36 -5.42 0.77
CA ARG A 169 -7.25 -4.39 1.32
C ARG A 169 -8.21 -3.84 0.28
N LEU A 170 -8.20 -4.44 -0.91
CA LEU A 170 -8.94 -4.01 -2.10
C LEU A 170 -8.48 -2.68 -2.69
N LEU A 171 -7.33 -2.17 -2.26
CA LEU A 171 -6.75 -0.98 -2.88
C LEU A 171 -6.15 -1.35 -4.24
N PRO A 172 -6.42 -0.56 -5.30
CA PRO A 172 -5.87 -0.81 -6.62
C PRO A 172 -4.35 -0.58 -6.60
N ILE A 173 -3.58 -1.55 -7.12
CA ILE A 173 -2.11 -1.49 -7.24
C ILE A 173 -1.64 -1.43 -8.68
N ALA A 174 -2.44 -1.90 -9.63
CA ALA A 174 -2.25 -1.70 -11.05
C ALA A 174 -3.61 -1.73 -11.75
N THR A 175 -3.84 -0.80 -12.68
CA THR A 175 -5.11 -0.71 -13.42
C THR A 175 -4.87 -0.27 -14.85
N TRP A 176 -5.71 -0.76 -15.75
CA TRP A 176 -5.78 -0.26 -17.11
C TRP A 176 -7.23 -0.28 -17.61
N SER A 177 -7.66 0.81 -18.25
CA SER A 177 -9.01 0.90 -18.80
C SER A 177 -8.99 0.79 -20.32
N HIS A 178 -9.87 -0.05 -20.87
CA HIS A 178 -10.15 0.02 -22.30
C HIS A 178 -10.82 1.36 -22.64
N PRO A 179 -10.58 1.97 -23.82
CA PRO A 179 -11.16 3.27 -24.21
C PRO A 179 -12.68 3.35 -24.05
N THR A 180 -13.39 2.24 -24.30
CA THR A 180 -14.87 2.17 -24.13
C THR A 180 -15.34 2.32 -22.70
N LEU A 181 -14.48 2.09 -21.71
CA LEU A 181 -14.78 2.17 -20.29
C LEU A 181 -14.29 3.46 -19.65
N SER A 182 -13.56 4.31 -20.37
CA SER A 182 -12.86 5.49 -19.83
C SER A 182 -13.76 6.43 -19.05
N ALA A 183 -15.00 6.64 -19.51
CA ALA A 183 -15.95 7.55 -18.86
C ALA A 183 -16.41 7.09 -17.46
N VAL A 184 -16.50 5.78 -17.23
CA VAL A 184 -17.00 5.19 -15.98
C VAL A 184 -15.93 4.50 -15.15
N TRP A 185 -14.67 4.55 -15.63
CA TRP A 185 -13.58 3.76 -15.04
C TRP A 185 -13.29 4.10 -13.58
N ASN A 186 -13.22 5.37 -13.24
CA ASN A 186 -12.93 5.80 -11.88
C ASN A 186 -14.01 5.36 -10.89
N ASP A 187 -15.28 5.41 -11.30
CA ASP A 187 -16.40 4.98 -10.47
C ASP A 187 -16.37 3.46 -10.26
N ILE A 188 -16.00 2.70 -11.30
CA ILE A 188 -15.81 1.25 -11.20
C ILE A 188 -14.70 0.95 -10.19
N VAL A 189 -13.51 1.56 -10.38
CA VAL A 189 -12.36 1.34 -9.47
C VAL A 189 -12.73 1.66 -8.02
N GLN A 190 -13.40 2.78 -7.78
CA GLN A 190 -13.84 3.15 -6.43
C GLN A 190 -14.86 2.16 -5.85
N SER A 191 -15.84 1.73 -6.65
CA SER A 191 -16.87 0.78 -6.20
C SER A 191 -16.28 -0.58 -5.80
N LEU A 192 -15.19 -0.99 -6.44
CA LEU A 192 -14.52 -2.27 -6.16
C LEU A 192 -13.61 -2.25 -4.91
N ASN A 193 -13.42 -1.09 -4.28
CA ASN A 193 -12.72 -1.00 -3.00
C ASN A 193 -13.58 -1.47 -1.82
N ASP A 194 -14.88 -1.66 -2.05
CA ASP A 194 -15.83 -2.14 -1.04
C ASP A 194 -15.72 -3.67 -0.86
N PRO A 195 -15.45 -4.17 0.38
CA PRO A 195 -15.42 -5.59 0.69
C PRO A 195 -16.72 -6.34 0.35
N ASP A 196 -17.86 -5.68 0.40
CA ASP A 196 -19.16 -6.27 0.09
C ASP A 196 -19.32 -6.59 -1.41
N ARG A 197 -18.44 -6.05 -2.24
CA ARG A 197 -18.33 -6.37 -3.67
C ARG A 197 -17.53 -7.63 -3.97
N LEU A 198 -16.86 -8.22 -2.99
CA LEU A 198 -16.22 -9.52 -3.18
C LEU A 198 -17.27 -10.65 -3.23
N PRO A 199 -16.99 -11.75 -3.95
CA PRO A 199 -17.80 -12.94 -3.88
C PRO A 199 -17.95 -13.43 -2.43
N LYS A 200 -19.10 -14.03 -2.11
CA LYS A 200 -19.39 -14.52 -0.76
C LYS A 200 -18.32 -15.48 -0.26
N GLY A 201 -17.78 -15.20 0.93
CA GLY A 201 -16.74 -16.00 1.56
C GLY A 201 -15.30 -15.67 1.12
N TRP A 202 -15.09 -14.72 0.20
CA TRP A 202 -13.76 -14.34 -0.27
C TRP A 202 -13.00 -13.40 0.69
N THR A 203 -13.64 -12.91 1.72
CA THR A 203 -13.01 -12.17 2.82
C THR A 203 -12.07 -13.08 3.65
N ASP A 204 -12.34 -14.40 3.74
CA ASP A 204 -11.41 -15.38 4.30
C ASP A 204 -10.35 -15.80 3.27
N ARG A 205 -9.24 -15.09 3.26
CA ARG A 205 -8.15 -15.23 2.31
C ARG A 205 -7.44 -16.59 2.31
N LYS A 206 -7.53 -17.36 3.41
CA LYS A 206 -6.96 -18.73 3.46
C LYS A 206 -7.91 -19.73 2.80
N ARG A 207 -9.19 -19.56 3.04
CA ARG A 207 -10.24 -20.40 2.45
C ARG A 207 -10.31 -20.22 0.94
N VAL A 208 -10.27 -18.98 0.48
CA VAL A 208 -10.29 -18.60 -0.95
C VAL A 208 -9.12 -19.18 -1.72
N ALA A 209 -7.93 -19.23 -1.12
CA ALA A 209 -6.74 -19.80 -1.77
C ALA A 209 -6.91 -21.27 -2.17
N ASN A 210 -7.77 -22.01 -1.49
CA ASN A 210 -8.06 -23.42 -1.81
C ASN A 210 -9.09 -23.57 -2.93
N TRP A 211 -9.87 -22.53 -3.22
CA TRP A 211 -10.95 -22.61 -4.23
C TRP A 211 -10.50 -22.28 -5.64
N ARG A 212 -9.43 -21.47 -5.83
CA ARG A 212 -8.86 -21.07 -7.14
C ARG A 212 -9.92 -20.88 -8.25
N SER A 213 -11.11 -20.39 -7.87
CA SER A 213 -12.23 -20.22 -8.79
C SER A 213 -12.25 -18.80 -9.34
N ILE A 214 -12.63 -18.70 -10.62
CA ILE A 214 -13.04 -17.43 -11.21
C ILE A 214 -14.53 -17.29 -11.02
N GLU A 215 -14.98 -16.11 -10.60
CA GLU A 215 -16.39 -15.80 -10.51
C GLU A 215 -16.77 -14.65 -11.43
N LEU A 216 -17.89 -14.83 -12.13
CA LEU A 216 -18.52 -13.78 -12.91
C LEU A 216 -19.47 -12.99 -12.01
N GLN A 217 -19.30 -11.68 -11.96
CA GLN A 217 -20.16 -10.78 -11.20
C GLN A 217 -20.69 -9.67 -12.08
N VAL A 218 -21.97 -9.38 -11.92
CA VAL A 218 -22.63 -8.25 -12.60
C VAL A 218 -22.28 -6.94 -11.89
N LEU A 219 -21.91 -5.94 -12.68
CA LEU A 219 -21.63 -4.58 -12.25
C LEU A 219 -22.75 -3.63 -12.74
N PRO A 220 -22.88 -2.44 -12.15
CA PRO A 220 -23.81 -1.42 -12.66
C PRO A 220 -23.50 -1.04 -14.12
N GLY A 221 -24.53 -0.60 -14.86
CA GLY A 221 -24.36 -0.09 -16.23
C GLY A 221 -24.20 -1.17 -17.31
N GLY A 222 -24.72 -2.40 -17.10
CA GLY A 222 -24.62 -3.48 -18.09
C GLY A 222 -23.22 -4.11 -18.19
N LEU A 223 -22.34 -3.79 -17.26
CA LEU A 223 -21.00 -4.34 -17.18
C LEU A 223 -20.96 -5.60 -16.32
N SER A 224 -19.95 -6.41 -16.54
CA SER A 224 -19.63 -7.57 -15.71
C SER A 224 -18.13 -7.65 -15.47
N ARG A 225 -17.74 -8.35 -14.41
CA ARG A 225 -16.33 -8.67 -14.15
C ARG A 225 -16.11 -10.16 -13.96
N LEU A 226 -15.03 -10.64 -14.49
CA LEU A 226 -14.41 -11.90 -14.07
C LEU A 226 -13.43 -11.57 -12.96
N VAL A 227 -13.66 -12.08 -11.75
CA VAL A 227 -12.77 -11.84 -10.60
C VAL A 227 -12.13 -13.16 -10.18
N THR A 228 -10.81 -13.11 -9.91
CA THR A 228 -10.02 -14.25 -9.46
C THR A 228 -9.05 -13.84 -8.34
N PRO A 229 -8.81 -14.71 -7.32
CA PRO A 229 -7.86 -14.41 -6.27
C PRO A 229 -6.41 -14.59 -6.76
N ILE A 230 -5.54 -13.68 -6.38
CA ILE A 230 -4.09 -13.79 -6.57
C ILE A 230 -3.50 -14.51 -5.37
N VAL A 231 -3.14 -15.80 -5.55
CA VAL A 231 -2.73 -16.68 -4.45
C VAL A 231 -1.22 -16.81 -4.38
N VAL A 232 -0.65 -16.48 -3.20
CA VAL A 232 0.77 -16.67 -2.90
C VAL A 232 0.89 -17.46 -1.60
N LYS A 233 1.59 -18.61 -1.62
CA LYS A 233 1.77 -19.50 -0.45
C LYS A 233 0.45 -19.82 0.27
N ASN A 234 -0.53 -20.30 -0.48
CA ASN A 234 -1.86 -20.69 0.01
C ASN A 234 -2.61 -19.58 0.78
N VAL A 235 -2.40 -18.33 0.41
CA VAL A 235 -3.16 -17.17 0.92
C VAL A 235 -3.44 -16.20 -0.22
N ALA A 236 -4.68 -15.77 -0.37
CA ALA A 236 -5.00 -14.69 -1.31
C ALA A 236 -4.32 -13.39 -0.85
N ARG A 237 -3.49 -12.84 -1.72
CA ARG A 237 -2.74 -11.60 -1.50
C ARG A 237 -3.36 -10.39 -2.15
N GLY A 238 -4.24 -10.63 -3.10
CA GLY A 238 -4.97 -9.64 -3.85
C GLY A 238 -6.00 -10.32 -4.75
N TYR A 239 -6.60 -9.53 -5.60
CA TYR A 239 -7.63 -9.95 -6.54
C TYR A 239 -7.36 -9.32 -7.90
N LEU A 240 -7.54 -10.11 -8.95
CA LEU A 240 -7.51 -9.67 -10.34
C LEU A 240 -8.95 -9.60 -10.86
N SER A 241 -9.30 -8.54 -11.57
CA SER A 241 -10.58 -8.40 -12.24
C SER A 241 -10.39 -8.02 -13.70
N LEU A 242 -11.05 -8.73 -14.60
CA LEU A 242 -11.27 -8.37 -16.01
C LEU A 242 -12.70 -7.82 -16.13
N ILE A 243 -12.87 -6.66 -16.74
CA ILE A 243 -14.13 -5.91 -16.77
C ILE A 243 -14.51 -5.59 -18.20
N GLY A 244 -15.73 -5.93 -18.58
CA GLY A 244 -16.28 -5.69 -19.90
C GLY A 244 -17.80 -5.80 -19.92
N VAL A 245 -18.39 -5.71 -21.11
CA VAL A 245 -19.81 -5.99 -21.32
C VAL A 245 -20.07 -7.49 -21.09
N ALA A 246 -21.19 -7.84 -20.44
CA ALA A 246 -21.47 -9.20 -19.99
C ALA A 246 -21.43 -10.24 -21.14
N GLU A 247 -22.03 -9.88 -22.28
CA GLU A 247 -22.13 -10.74 -23.46
C GLU A 247 -20.78 -10.96 -24.16
N GLU A 248 -19.80 -10.12 -23.86
CA GLU A 248 -18.46 -10.17 -24.49
C GLU A 248 -17.41 -10.91 -23.65
N LEU A 249 -17.72 -11.29 -22.40
CA LEU A 249 -16.83 -12.08 -21.55
C LEU A 249 -16.91 -13.56 -21.93
N ASP A 250 -15.80 -14.16 -22.36
CA ASP A 250 -15.78 -15.50 -22.89
C ASP A 250 -14.74 -16.45 -22.25
N ALA A 251 -14.58 -17.62 -22.88
CA ALA A 251 -13.64 -18.63 -22.42
C ALA A 251 -12.17 -18.17 -22.50
N LEU A 252 -11.81 -17.31 -23.48
CA LEU A 252 -10.46 -16.76 -23.56
C LEU A 252 -10.19 -15.80 -22.40
N ASP A 253 -11.16 -14.90 -22.08
CA ASP A 253 -11.05 -13.96 -20.97
C ASP A 253 -10.87 -14.71 -19.64
N THR A 254 -11.57 -15.83 -19.47
CA THR A 254 -11.43 -16.70 -18.29
C THR A 254 -10.00 -17.28 -18.20
N LEU A 255 -9.49 -17.85 -19.29
CA LEU A 255 -8.13 -18.40 -19.31
C LEU A 255 -7.06 -17.33 -19.11
N VAL A 256 -7.24 -16.14 -19.70
CA VAL A 256 -6.31 -15.00 -19.50
C VAL A 256 -6.35 -14.50 -18.06
N ALA A 257 -7.53 -14.45 -17.43
CA ALA A 257 -7.64 -14.08 -16.02
C ALA A 257 -6.92 -15.07 -15.10
N GLU A 258 -7.03 -16.39 -15.35
CA GLU A 258 -6.29 -17.42 -14.59
C GLU A 258 -4.79 -17.24 -14.71
N GLN A 259 -4.29 -17.16 -15.94
CA GLN A 259 -2.86 -17.01 -16.23
C GLN A 259 -2.31 -15.67 -15.71
N GLY A 260 -3.10 -14.61 -15.88
CA GLY A 260 -2.77 -13.28 -15.35
C GLY A 260 -2.68 -13.26 -13.83
N ALA A 261 -3.58 -13.96 -13.13
CA ALA A 261 -3.52 -14.08 -11.67
C ALA A 261 -2.26 -14.84 -11.21
N GLU A 262 -1.84 -15.89 -11.97
CA GLU A 262 -0.58 -16.61 -11.70
C GLU A 262 0.65 -15.71 -11.92
N ALA A 263 0.68 -14.95 -13.02
CA ALA A 263 1.75 -13.99 -13.32
C ALA A 263 1.82 -12.87 -12.25
N CYS A 264 0.68 -12.31 -11.89
CA CYS A 264 0.59 -11.31 -10.80
C CYS A 264 1.02 -11.91 -9.45
N ALA A 265 0.67 -13.17 -9.14
CA ALA A 265 1.09 -13.84 -7.92
C ALA A 265 2.61 -13.97 -7.84
N LEU A 266 3.28 -14.31 -8.95
CA LEU A 266 4.73 -14.43 -9.01
C LEU A 266 5.41 -13.06 -8.83
N GLU A 267 4.91 -12.01 -9.49
CA GLU A 267 5.46 -10.66 -9.37
C GLU A 267 5.25 -10.09 -7.95
N MET A 268 4.07 -10.28 -7.35
CA MET A 268 3.80 -9.90 -5.95
C MET A 268 4.66 -10.70 -4.95
N ALA A 269 4.93 -11.98 -5.22
CA ALA A 269 5.82 -12.80 -4.40
C ALA A 269 7.27 -12.29 -4.47
N LYS A 270 7.76 -11.95 -5.68
CA LYS A 270 9.07 -11.37 -5.93
C LYS A 270 9.23 -10.02 -5.24
N ALA A 271 8.28 -9.10 -5.42
CA ALA A 271 8.27 -7.80 -4.77
C ALA A 271 8.30 -7.93 -3.24
N LYS A 272 7.53 -8.88 -2.69
CA LYS A 272 7.53 -9.17 -1.26
C LYS A 272 8.86 -9.76 -0.79
N ALA A 273 9.47 -10.66 -1.55
CA ALA A 273 10.78 -11.24 -1.21
C ALA A 273 11.85 -10.14 -1.16
N VAL A 274 11.93 -9.28 -2.18
CA VAL A 274 12.84 -8.12 -2.23
C VAL A 274 12.60 -7.21 -1.03
N SER A 275 11.34 -6.83 -0.74
CA SER A 275 11.01 -6.01 0.42
C SER A 275 11.43 -6.66 1.74
N THR A 276 11.28 -7.97 1.88
CA THR A 276 11.67 -8.72 3.10
C THR A 276 13.19 -8.69 3.28
N VAL A 277 13.95 -8.99 2.22
CA VAL A 277 15.42 -8.95 2.25
C VAL A 277 15.92 -7.53 2.56
N THR A 278 15.34 -6.52 1.93
CA THR A 278 15.72 -5.12 2.19
C THR A 278 15.46 -4.73 3.65
N LYS A 279 14.33 -5.16 4.22
CA LYS A 279 14.02 -4.92 5.64
C LYS A 279 15.01 -5.63 6.57
N GLN A 280 15.37 -6.87 6.26
CA GLN A 280 16.35 -7.62 7.02
C GLN A 280 17.73 -6.94 6.97
N LEU A 281 18.20 -6.58 5.78
CA LEU A 281 19.46 -5.86 5.60
C LEU A 281 19.50 -4.53 6.36
N ARG A 282 18.38 -3.78 6.37
CA ARG A 282 18.26 -2.56 7.17
C ARG A 282 18.37 -2.84 8.67
N GLY A 283 17.72 -3.90 9.15
CA GLY A 283 17.81 -4.33 10.55
C GLY A 283 19.25 -4.72 10.94
N GLU A 284 19.91 -5.57 10.14
CA GLU A 284 21.29 -6.00 10.35
C GLU A 284 22.27 -4.82 10.34
N PHE A 285 22.08 -3.86 9.43
CA PHE A 285 22.86 -2.62 9.38
C PHE A 285 22.75 -1.84 10.70
N ILE A 286 21.52 -1.60 11.19
CA ILE A 286 21.32 -0.87 12.44
C ILE A 286 21.89 -1.66 13.62
N ASP A 287 21.72 -2.97 13.67
CA ASP A 287 22.26 -3.84 14.73
C ASP A 287 23.78 -3.81 14.77
N ALA A 288 24.44 -3.87 13.61
CA ALA A 288 25.88 -3.79 13.49
C ALA A 288 26.41 -2.41 13.95
N LEU A 289 25.71 -1.34 13.57
CA LEU A 289 26.02 0.04 13.95
C LEU A 289 25.86 0.25 15.46
N LEU A 290 24.74 -0.16 16.04
CA LEU A 290 24.49 -0.04 17.48
C LEU A 290 25.44 -0.89 18.32
N ALA A 291 25.87 -2.04 17.81
CA ALA A 291 26.86 -2.89 18.44
C ALA A 291 28.31 -2.35 18.30
N GLY A 292 28.54 -1.34 17.45
CA GLY A 292 29.88 -0.80 17.16
C GLY A 292 30.78 -1.78 16.42
N ARG A 293 30.22 -2.68 15.61
CA ARG A 293 30.96 -3.74 14.89
C ARG A 293 31.43 -3.31 13.50
N VAL A 294 31.00 -2.14 13.03
CA VAL A 294 31.32 -1.61 11.70
C VAL A 294 32.13 -0.33 11.81
N SER A 295 33.13 -0.19 10.96
CA SER A 295 33.87 1.05 10.80
C SER A 295 33.05 2.12 10.08
N SER A 296 33.40 3.39 10.21
CA SER A 296 32.71 4.49 9.52
C SER A 296 32.66 4.28 8.01
N LYS A 297 33.74 3.77 7.40
CA LYS A 297 33.80 3.52 5.95
C LYS A 297 32.87 2.40 5.49
N GLU A 298 32.81 1.31 6.25
CA GLU A 298 31.89 0.20 5.96
C GLU A 298 30.44 0.65 6.16
N THR A 299 30.15 1.47 7.16
CA THR A 299 28.84 2.03 7.42
C THR A 299 28.36 2.89 6.25
N GLU A 300 29.19 3.78 5.73
CA GLU A 300 28.85 4.60 4.56
C GLU A 300 28.61 3.76 3.29
N GLN A 301 29.40 2.71 3.09
CA GLN A 301 29.26 1.83 1.95
C GLN A 301 27.97 1.03 2.03
N TRP A 302 27.64 0.49 3.21
CA TRP A 302 26.43 -0.26 3.44
C TRP A 302 25.18 0.62 3.31
N ALA A 303 25.20 1.82 3.88
CA ALA A 303 24.11 2.78 3.77
C ALA A 303 23.81 3.21 2.33
N ARG A 304 24.86 3.41 1.51
CA ARG A 304 24.71 3.67 0.07
C ARG A 304 23.96 2.54 -0.65
N GLN A 305 24.25 1.28 -0.32
CA GLN A 305 23.55 0.12 -0.87
C GLN A 305 22.07 0.09 -0.44
N LEU A 306 21.75 0.61 0.75
CA LEU A 306 20.38 0.73 1.26
C LEU A 306 19.64 1.97 0.74
N GLY A 307 20.32 2.83 -0.04
CA GLY A 307 19.77 4.09 -0.54
C GLY A 307 19.48 5.11 0.58
N HIS A 308 20.25 5.07 1.68
CA HIS A 308 20.05 5.95 2.83
C HIS A 308 21.24 6.89 3.03
N ASP A 309 20.95 8.18 3.27
CA ASP A 309 21.97 9.19 3.52
C ASP A 309 22.36 9.19 5.00
N VAL A 310 23.54 8.66 5.31
CA VAL A 310 24.09 8.65 6.68
C VAL A 310 24.92 9.88 7.03
N ALA A 311 25.19 10.75 6.05
CA ALA A 311 25.89 12.01 6.29
C ALA A 311 24.96 13.08 6.89
N ALA A 312 23.66 12.99 6.61
CA ALA A 312 22.66 13.85 7.21
C ALA A 312 22.53 13.57 8.73
N PRO A 313 22.16 14.57 9.53
CA PRO A 313 21.82 14.36 10.94
C PRO A 313 20.60 13.43 11.11
N HIS A 314 20.57 12.64 12.19
CA HIS A 314 19.49 11.71 12.50
C HIS A 314 19.06 11.82 13.96
N ALA A 315 17.78 11.54 14.23
CA ALA A 315 17.29 11.34 15.59
C ALA A 315 16.71 9.94 15.74
N ALA A 316 17.01 9.30 16.86
CA ALA A 316 16.43 8.00 17.20
C ALA A 316 15.10 8.16 17.93
N ILE A 317 14.12 7.32 17.57
CA ILE A 317 12.83 7.18 18.26
C ILE A 317 12.70 5.71 18.64
N VAL A 318 12.28 5.42 19.86
CA VAL A 318 12.03 4.05 20.33
C VAL A 318 10.61 3.96 20.87
N PHE A 319 9.86 2.97 20.37
CA PHE A 319 8.53 2.63 20.85
C PHE A 319 8.55 1.26 21.53
N ALA A 320 7.80 1.13 22.60
CA ALA A 320 7.56 -0.17 23.27
C ALA A 320 6.11 -0.27 23.75
N TRP A 321 5.58 -1.49 23.68
CA TRP A 321 4.33 -1.82 24.35
C TRP A 321 4.59 -2.11 25.82
N GLU A 322 3.65 -1.73 26.68
CA GLU A 322 3.65 -2.01 28.11
C GLU A 322 2.45 -2.89 28.51
N GLY A 323 2.62 -3.79 29.50
CA GLY A 323 1.56 -4.67 30.00
C GLY A 323 1.47 -6.02 29.30
N GLU A 324 0.50 -6.89 29.71
CA GLU A 324 0.40 -8.28 29.24
C GLU A 324 -0.34 -8.46 27.91
N ASN A 325 -1.35 -7.64 27.61
CA ASN A 325 -2.19 -7.74 26.41
C ASN A 325 -1.65 -6.90 25.24
N GLN A 326 -0.40 -7.13 24.85
CA GLN A 326 0.28 -6.33 23.84
C GLN A 326 -0.09 -6.77 22.41
N PRO A 327 -0.39 -5.83 21.52
CA PRO A 327 -0.38 -6.09 20.09
C PRO A 327 1.00 -6.54 19.61
N SER A 328 1.06 -7.34 18.54
CA SER A 328 2.36 -7.77 18.02
C SER A 328 3.19 -6.59 17.50
N LEU A 329 4.51 -6.63 17.67
CA LEU A 329 5.45 -5.64 17.10
C LEU A 329 5.30 -5.47 15.58
N ARG A 330 4.84 -6.52 14.87
CA ARG A 330 4.55 -6.43 13.42
C ARG A 330 3.41 -5.45 13.12
N ARG A 331 2.42 -5.33 14.02
CA ARG A 331 1.34 -4.34 13.85
C ARG A 331 1.87 -2.92 14.05
N LEU A 332 2.67 -2.73 15.08
CA LEU A 332 3.37 -1.46 15.33
C LEU A 332 4.27 -1.09 14.13
N GLU A 333 5.06 -2.02 13.61
CA GLU A 333 5.87 -1.84 12.39
C GLU A 333 5.01 -1.40 11.19
N THR A 334 3.81 -1.95 11.06
CA THR A 334 2.90 -1.59 9.96
C THR A 334 2.43 -0.15 10.07
N VAL A 335 2.08 0.32 11.27
CA VAL A 335 1.69 1.72 11.52
C VAL A 335 2.89 2.64 11.26
N ILE A 336 4.06 2.32 11.82
CA ILE A 336 5.29 3.09 11.63
C ILE A 336 5.61 3.28 10.14
N ASN A 337 5.68 2.19 9.38
CA ASN A 337 6.00 2.28 7.95
C ASN A 337 4.91 3.03 7.15
N GLY A 338 3.65 2.93 7.56
CA GLY A 338 2.55 3.70 6.97
C GLY A 338 2.74 5.20 7.16
N GLU A 339 3.05 5.64 8.39
CA GLU A 339 3.25 7.06 8.70
C GLU A 339 4.52 7.63 8.06
N ILE A 340 5.63 6.86 8.04
CA ILE A 340 6.85 7.26 7.32
C ILE A 340 6.54 7.49 5.83
N GLY A 341 5.77 6.59 5.20
CA GLY A 341 5.38 6.73 3.80
C GLY A 341 4.51 7.96 3.53
N LEU A 342 3.59 8.31 4.44
CA LEU A 342 2.72 9.47 4.34
C LEU A 342 3.46 10.80 4.57
N SER A 343 4.36 10.83 5.55
CA SER A 343 5.13 12.03 5.91
C SER A 343 6.27 12.35 4.94
N ARG A 344 6.59 11.43 4.01
CA ARG A 344 7.73 11.53 3.09
C ARG A 344 9.08 11.75 3.77
N VAL A 345 9.20 11.38 5.02
CA VAL A 345 10.43 11.49 5.80
C VAL A 345 11.30 10.26 5.54
N ALA A 346 12.58 10.46 5.25
CA ALA A 346 13.52 9.36 5.14
C ALA A 346 13.82 8.79 6.54
N ALA A 347 13.60 7.49 6.71
CA ALA A 347 13.84 6.84 7.99
C ALA A 347 14.24 5.37 7.82
N LEU A 348 15.03 4.87 8.76
CA LEU A 348 15.35 3.46 8.91
C LEU A 348 14.58 2.89 10.12
N VAL A 349 13.94 1.75 9.92
CA VAL A 349 13.14 1.08 10.96
C VAL A 349 13.83 -0.22 11.37
N ARG A 350 13.93 -0.45 12.68
CA ARG A 350 14.46 -1.65 13.33
C ARG A 350 13.42 -2.24 14.27
N ILE A 351 13.19 -3.54 14.20
CA ILE A 351 12.35 -4.26 15.15
C ILE A 351 13.26 -5.12 16.02
N ASP A 352 13.35 -4.80 17.30
CA ASP A 352 14.08 -5.57 18.32
C ASP A 352 13.10 -6.52 19.02
N THR A 353 13.01 -7.75 18.50
CA THR A 353 12.09 -8.76 19.04
C THR A 353 12.48 -9.18 20.46
N PRO A 354 13.75 -9.39 20.84
CA PRO A 354 14.15 -9.71 22.21
C PRO A 354 13.75 -8.66 23.24
N ARG A 355 13.85 -7.38 22.90
CA ARG A 355 13.49 -6.26 23.81
C ARG A 355 12.06 -5.78 23.65
N HIS A 356 11.31 -6.31 22.69
CA HIS A 356 9.98 -5.82 22.33
C HIS A 356 9.93 -4.34 21.95
N HIS A 357 10.99 -3.82 21.34
CA HIS A 357 11.13 -2.43 20.91
C HIS A 357 11.01 -2.29 19.38
N ALA A 358 10.44 -1.16 18.94
CA ALA A 358 10.52 -0.68 17.57
C ALA A 358 11.35 0.61 17.55
N GLY A 359 12.53 0.56 16.94
CA GLY A 359 13.44 1.71 16.79
C GLY A 359 13.33 2.33 15.39
N ILE A 360 13.42 3.65 15.32
CA ILE A 360 13.40 4.42 14.08
C ILE A 360 14.57 5.41 14.12
N PHE A 361 15.33 5.50 13.05
CA PHE A 361 16.28 6.59 12.81
C PHE A 361 15.73 7.51 11.75
N VAL A 362 15.36 8.71 12.13
CA VAL A 362 14.74 9.73 11.27
C VAL A 362 15.81 10.68 10.76
N THR A 363 15.89 10.85 9.45
CA THR A 363 16.79 11.82 8.82
C THR A 363 16.28 13.24 9.08
N LEU A 364 17.16 14.15 9.48
CA LEU A 364 16.88 15.53 9.77
C LEU A 364 17.59 16.45 8.77
N GLU A 365 17.02 17.62 8.51
CA GLU A 365 17.66 18.65 7.68
C GLU A 365 18.89 19.28 8.38
N SER A 366 18.80 19.40 9.72
CA SER A 366 19.91 19.85 10.57
C SER A 366 19.77 19.28 11.98
N ALA A 367 20.85 19.24 12.75
CA ALA A 367 20.82 18.75 14.13
C ALA A 367 19.96 19.61 15.08
N SER A 368 19.71 20.88 14.77
CA SER A 368 18.79 21.75 15.51
C SER A 368 17.31 21.52 15.16
N ALA A 369 17.02 20.92 14.00
CA ALA A 369 15.68 20.70 13.50
C ALA A 369 15.09 19.35 13.96
N VAL A 370 14.95 19.13 15.26
CA VAL A 370 14.40 17.88 15.83
C VAL A 370 12.86 17.80 15.70
N LYS A 371 12.21 18.90 15.35
CA LYS A 371 10.75 18.99 15.24
C LYS A 371 10.14 17.91 14.33
N PRO A 372 10.66 17.62 13.11
CA PRO A 372 10.08 16.58 12.27
C PRO A 372 10.08 15.18 12.93
N ALA A 373 11.11 14.85 13.71
CA ALA A 373 11.14 13.58 14.45
C ALA A 373 10.12 13.57 15.61
N ARG A 374 9.94 14.69 16.30
CA ARG A 374 8.91 14.84 17.34
C ARG A 374 7.49 14.73 16.75
N ASP A 375 7.23 15.39 15.64
CA ASP A 375 5.93 15.37 14.96
C ASP A 375 5.61 13.96 14.45
N LEU A 376 6.59 13.27 13.85
CA LEU A 376 6.44 11.88 13.42
C LEU A 376 6.15 10.95 14.61
N ALA A 377 6.88 11.10 15.72
CA ALA A 377 6.66 10.31 16.93
C ALA A 377 5.26 10.53 17.50
N ALA A 378 4.79 11.77 17.56
CA ALA A 378 3.46 12.13 18.05
C ALA A 378 2.36 11.55 17.13
N THR A 379 2.54 11.61 15.82
CA THR A 379 1.59 11.06 14.84
C THR A 379 1.49 9.54 14.94
N ILE A 380 2.64 8.83 14.98
CA ILE A 380 2.67 7.37 15.15
C ILE A 380 2.02 6.99 16.49
N TYR A 381 2.36 7.70 17.57
CA TYR A 381 1.81 7.46 18.91
C TYR A 381 0.28 7.61 18.91
N SER A 382 -0.23 8.75 18.45
CA SER A 382 -1.66 9.06 18.41
C SER A 382 -2.44 8.04 17.58
N ARG A 383 -1.95 7.70 16.39
CA ARG A 383 -2.60 6.72 15.52
C ARG A 383 -2.60 5.32 16.11
N THR A 384 -1.47 4.91 16.71
CA THR A 384 -1.35 3.58 17.32
C THR A 384 -2.26 3.46 18.54
N THR A 385 -2.33 4.46 19.40
CA THR A 385 -3.22 4.47 20.57
C THR A 385 -4.69 4.51 20.19
N ALA A 386 -5.05 5.21 19.13
CA ALA A 386 -6.41 5.20 18.58
C ALA A 386 -6.81 3.83 18.00
N GLU A 387 -5.87 3.13 17.32
CA GLU A 387 -6.12 1.79 16.77
C GLU A 387 -6.15 0.70 17.86
N TYR A 388 -5.40 0.89 18.95
CA TYR A 388 -5.29 -0.07 20.06
C TYR A 388 -5.55 0.58 21.43
N PRO A 389 -6.79 1.03 21.72
CA PRO A 389 -7.10 1.83 22.93
C PRO A 389 -6.95 1.07 24.25
N LYS A 390 -6.85 -0.27 24.20
CA LYS A 390 -6.66 -1.13 25.39
C LYS A 390 -5.20 -1.45 25.67
N ALA A 391 -4.28 -1.03 24.80
CA ALA A 391 -2.85 -1.30 24.96
C ALA A 391 -2.11 0.00 25.28
N THR A 392 -1.15 -0.08 26.18
CA THR A 392 -0.31 1.06 26.54
C THR A 392 0.93 1.08 25.65
N LEU A 393 1.11 2.17 24.89
CA LEU A 393 2.30 2.44 24.12
C LEU A 393 3.16 3.47 24.82
N ARG A 394 4.49 3.26 24.87
CA ARG A 394 5.46 4.24 25.34
C ARG A 394 6.39 4.64 24.20
N CYS A 395 6.88 5.87 24.27
CA CYS A 395 7.76 6.41 23.24
C CYS A 395 8.82 7.31 23.84
N GLY A 396 10.08 7.05 23.47
CA GLY A 396 11.22 7.89 23.79
C GLY A 396 11.93 8.37 22.54
N LEU A 397 12.43 9.62 22.55
CA LEU A 397 13.20 10.26 21.50
C LEU A 397 14.57 10.68 22.01
N GLY A 398 15.64 10.32 21.30
CA GLY A 398 16.99 10.81 21.52
C GLY A 398 17.24 12.17 20.89
N ARG A 399 18.34 12.81 21.25
CA ARG A 399 18.82 14.03 20.62
C ARG A 399 19.32 13.72 19.19
N ALA A 400 19.41 14.75 18.38
CA ALA A 400 20.01 14.61 17.05
C ALA A 400 21.48 14.18 17.15
N ALA A 401 21.84 13.22 16.30
CA ALA A 401 23.19 12.77 16.01
C ALA A 401 23.66 13.44 14.72
N ASN A 402 24.81 14.10 14.73
CA ASN A 402 25.35 14.81 13.56
C ASN A 402 26.00 13.87 12.54
N ASN A 403 26.39 12.69 12.99
CA ASN A 403 27.10 11.70 12.19
C ASN A 403 26.79 10.28 12.71
N VAL A 404 27.18 9.30 11.92
CA VAL A 404 26.93 7.88 12.22
C VAL A 404 27.47 7.42 13.58
N ALA A 405 28.61 7.94 14.01
CA ALA A 405 29.21 7.54 15.29
C ALA A 405 28.33 7.93 16.49
N GLU A 406 27.54 8.98 16.34
CA GLU A 406 26.63 9.47 17.38
C GLU A 406 25.27 8.77 17.38
N TRP A 407 24.92 7.98 16.35
CA TRP A 407 23.62 7.28 16.29
C TRP A 407 23.40 6.35 17.48
N ARG A 408 24.44 5.67 17.92
CA ARG A 408 24.38 4.82 19.13
C ARG A 408 24.06 5.64 20.38
N THR A 409 24.55 6.87 20.44
CA THR A 409 24.26 7.77 21.57
C THR A 409 22.82 8.23 21.52
N SER A 410 22.35 8.69 20.36
CA SER A 410 20.95 9.09 20.15
C SER A 410 19.98 7.94 20.47
N TYR A 411 20.31 6.71 20.06
CA TYR A 411 19.47 5.54 20.35
C TYR A 411 19.41 5.22 21.85
N ARG A 412 20.56 5.25 22.55
CA ARG A 412 20.57 5.07 24.02
C ARG A 412 19.81 6.16 24.75
N GLU A 413 19.88 7.40 24.27
CA GLU A 413 19.10 8.49 24.82
C GLU A 413 17.59 8.29 24.61
N ALA A 414 17.19 7.74 23.44
CA ALA A 414 15.80 7.38 23.19
C ALA A 414 15.33 6.23 24.09
N GLU A 415 16.16 5.20 24.34
CA GLU A 415 15.85 4.14 25.32
C GLU A 415 15.71 4.71 26.74
N GLN A 416 16.61 5.59 27.17
CA GLN A 416 16.52 6.26 28.48
C GLN A 416 15.26 7.13 28.59
N ALA A 417 14.88 7.84 27.53
CA ALA A 417 13.64 8.60 27.50
C ALA A 417 12.40 7.70 27.56
N LEU A 418 12.46 6.51 26.93
CA LEU A 418 11.42 5.48 27.00
C LEU A 418 11.28 4.93 28.42
N ASP A 419 12.39 4.56 29.09
CA ASP A 419 12.39 4.10 30.47
C ASP A 419 11.79 5.15 31.42
N MET A 420 12.11 6.42 31.18
CA MET A 420 11.53 7.52 31.94
C MET A 420 10.04 7.72 31.67
N ALA A 421 9.61 7.54 30.41
CA ALA A 421 8.18 7.58 30.06
C ALA A 421 7.39 6.49 30.79
N GLN A 422 7.96 5.31 30.96
CA GLN A 422 7.37 4.22 31.75
C GLN A 422 7.33 4.57 33.24
N GLN A 423 8.42 5.05 33.80
CA GLN A 423 8.53 5.36 35.22
C GLN A 423 7.68 6.55 35.67
N LEU A 424 7.45 7.52 34.79
CA LEU A 424 6.64 8.70 35.08
C LEU A 424 5.17 8.53 34.65
N ASP A 425 4.77 7.34 34.20
CA ASP A 425 3.48 7.05 33.55
C ASP A 425 3.12 8.10 32.46
N GLU A 426 4.15 8.59 31.75
CA GLU A 426 3.94 9.62 30.73
C GLU A 426 3.33 9.02 29.46
N ARG A 427 2.17 9.54 29.06
CA ARG A 427 1.39 9.03 27.93
C ARG A 427 1.66 9.72 26.60
N ASN A 428 2.68 10.57 26.54
CA ASN A 428 3.13 11.26 25.34
C ASN A 428 4.57 10.86 25.01
N PRO A 429 5.02 11.03 23.75
CA PRO A 429 6.40 10.83 23.40
C PRO A 429 7.35 11.74 24.20
N VAL A 430 8.32 11.16 24.88
CA VAL A 430 9.27 11.87 25.74
C VAL A 430 10.56 12.14 24.98
N TYR A 431 10.96 13.41 24.90
CA TYR A 431 12.21 13.80 24.29
C TYR A 431 13.32 13.92 25.33
N PHE A 432 14.42 13.21 25.12
CA PHE A 432 15.56 13.18 26.03
C PHE A 432 16.17 14.56 26.34
N GLY A 433 16.12 15.50 25.38
CA GLY A 433 16.58 16.86 25.58
C GLY A 433 15.79 17.63 26.66
N ASP A 434 14.50 17.28 26.83
CA ASP A 434 13.61 17.94 27.83
C ASP A 434 13.79 17.36 29.24
N LEU A 435 14.48 16.22 29.38
CA LEU A 435 14.69 15.50 30.63
C LEU A 435 15.86 16.02 31.49
N SER A 436 16.36 17.21 31.23
CA SER A 436 17.61 17.75 31.81
C SER A 436 17.80 17.45 33.31
N VAL A 437 16.85 17.82 34.14
CA VAL A 437 16.88 17.63 35.61
C VAL A 437 16.57 16.15 35.97
N TYR A 438 15.59 15.53 35.32
CA TYR A 438 15.24 14.14 35.59
C TYR A 438 16.40 13.17 35.39
N ARG A 439 17.29 13.45 34.44
CA ARG A 439 18.49 12.63 34.19
C ARG A 439 19.47 12.60 35.38
N LEU A 440 19.57 13.72 36.10
CA LEU A 440 20.38 13.78 37.32
C LEU A 440 19.67 13.05 38.46
N LEU A 441 18.40 13.34 38.67
CA LEU A 441 17.59 12.70 39.71
C LEU A 441 17.51 11.20 39.54
N PHE A 442 17.39 10.71 38.28
CA PHE A 442 17.33 9.28 37.97
C PHE A 442 18.61 8.52 38.37
N LYS A 443 19.78 9.12 38.14
CA LYS A 443 21.06 8.53 38.58
C LYS A 443 21.19 8.46 40.09
N MET A 444 20.47 9.32 40.81
CA MET A 444 20.43 9.37 42.27
C MET A 444 19.21 8.64 42.88
N ALA A 445 18.33 8.06 42.05
CA ALA A 445 17.06 7.50 42.50
C ALA A 445 17.19 6.39 43.58
N GLU A 446 18.32 5.70 43.60
CA GLU A 446 18.63 4.67 44.60
C GLU A 446 19.53 5.20 45.74
N HIS A 447 19.92 6.48 45.67
CA HIS A 447 20.81 7.05 46.67
C HIS A 447 20.02 7.53 47.90
N PRO A 448 20.45 7.16 49.14
CA PRO A 448 19.73 7.55 50.33
C PRO A 448 19.53 9.06 50.50
N ASP A 449 20.50 9.85 50.03
CA ASP A 449 20.43 11.33 50.15
C ASP A 449 19.28 11.94 49.36
N LEU A 450 18.88 11.34 48.21
CA LEU A 450 17.72 11.82 47.45
C LEU A 450 16.42 11.54 48.20
N VAL A 451 16.31 10.40 48.83
CA VAL A 451 15.16 10.02 49.66
C VAL A 451 15.08 10.96 50.89
N SER A 452 16.22 11.20 51.57
CA SER A 452 16.30 12.14 52.68
C SER A 452 15.89 13.57 52.28
N PHE A 453 16.44 14.06 51.17
CA PHE A 453 16.08 15.38 50.62
C PHE A 453 14.58 15.51 50.31
N CYS A 454 13.98 14.49 49.70
CA CYS A 454 12.53 14.51 49.45
C CYS A 454 11.72 14.49 50.77
N SER A 455 12.13 13.67 51.73
CA SER A 455 11.46 13.58 53.03
C SER A 455 11.58 14.88 53.83
N GLU A 456 12.74 15.51 53.85
CA GLU A 456 12.98 16.80 54.53
C GLU A 456 12.21 17.94 53.88
N THR A 457 12.13 17.93 52.54
CA THR A 457 11.52 19.04 51.79
C THR A 457 10.01 18.92 51.65
N LEU A 458 9.47 17.72 51.43
CA LEU A 458 8.05 17.50 51.14
C LEU A 458 7.33 16.64 52.17
N GLY A 459 8.05 16.06 53.16
CA GLY A 459 7.47 15.10 54.09
C GLY A 459 6.30 15.63 54.91
N ALA A 460 6.35 16.88 55.34
CA ALA A 460 5.24 17.52 56.04
C ALA A 460 3.99 17.67 55.16
N LEU A 461 4.16 18.02 53.89
CA LEU A 461 3.06 18.18 52.91
C LEU A 461 2.47 16.83 52.52
N THR A 462 3.30 15.83 52.20
CA THR A 462 2.84 14.48 51.82
C THR A 462 2.09 13.81 52.98
N LYS A 463 2.55 13.97 54.22
CA LYS A 463 1.87 13.48 55.41
C LYS A 463 0.50 14.16 55.56
N TYR A 464 0.46 15.47 55.45
CA TYR A 464 -0.79 16.27 55.57
C TYR A 464 -1.79 15.87 54.47
N ASP A 465 -1.36 15.73 53.21
CA ASP A 465 -2.21 15.30 52.12
C ASP A 465 -2.81 13.90 52.35
N THR A 466 -2.02 12.97 52.89
CA THR A 466 -2.48 11.64 53.25
C THR A 466 -3.50 11.65 54.39
N GLU A 467 -3.25 12.40 55.45
CA GLU A 467 -4.11 12.44 56.64
C GLU A 467 -5.41 13.24 56.42
N GLN A 468 -5.37 14.30 55.63
CA GLN A 468 -6.50 15.22 55.44
C GLN A 468 -7.20 15.05 54.08
N HIS A 469 -6.75 14.08 53.25
CA HIS A 469 -7.23 13.88 51.87
C HIS A 469 -7.22 15.18 51.08
N SER A 470 -6.18 16.00 51.27
CA SER A 470 -5.96 17.25 50.55
C SER A 470 -5.06 17.02 49.33
N ASN A 471 -5.02 17.96 48.40
CA ASN A 471 -4.20 17.89 47.18
C ASN A 471 -3.26 19.11 47.15
N LEU A 472 -2.52 19.34 48.25
CA LEU A 472 -1.61 20.49 48.34
C LEU A 472 -0.36 20.29 47.49
N LEU A 473 0.15 19.03 47.38
CA LEU A 473 1.30 18.71 46.55
C LEU A 473 0.97 18.94 45.08
N ASP A 474 -0.20 18.47 44.60
CA ASP A 474 -0.66 18.73 43.24
C ASP A 474 -0.86 20.21 42.95
N THR A 475 -1.34 20.95 43.97
CA THR A 475 -1.50 22.42 43.88
C THR A 475 -0.15 23.11 43.69
N LEU A 476 0.87 22.67 44.44
CA LEU A 476 2.22 23.23 44.37
C LEU A 476 2.91 22.87 43.02
N GLU A 477 2.70 21.64 42.54
CA GLU A 477 3.20 21.23 41.24
C GLU A 477 2.58 22.07 40.10
N ALA A 478 1.26 22.25 40.10
CA ALA A 478 0.56 23.11 39.14
C ALA A 478 1.03 24.58 39.21
N PHE A 479 1.26 25.10 40.43
CA PHE A 479 1.78 26.45 40.61
C PHE A 479 3.16 26.63 39.95
N PHE A 480 4.06 25.69 40.11
CA PHE A 480 5.37 25.76 39.46
C PHE A 480 5.29 25.51 37.95
N ALA A 481 4.41 24.62 37.47
CA ALA A 481 4.19 24.38 36.04
C ALA A 481 3.71 25.63 35.29
N HIS A 482 2.95 26.49 35.97
CA HIS A 482 2.48 27.79 35.46
C HIS A 482 3.35 28.97 35.90
N HIS A 483 4.63 28.74 36.22
CA HIS A 483 5.62 29.76 36.57
C HIS A 483 5.21 30.69 37.73
N GLY A 484 4.36 30.22 38.64
CA GLY A 484 3.84 31.01 39.75
C GLY A 484 2.68 31.95 39.38
N ASN A 485 2.11 31.83 38.20
CA ASN A 485 0.96 32.64 37.78
C ASN A 485 -0.34 32.11 38.41
N LEU A 486 -0.85 32.85 39.39
CA LEU A 486 -2.04 32.47 40.16
C LEU A 486 -3.29 32.28 39.30
N SER A 487 -3.49 33.09 38.26
CA SER A 487 -4.68 32.99 37.42
C SER A 487 -4.65 31.74 36.55
N GLN A 488 -3.52 31.45 35.87
CA GLN A 488 -3.35 30.27 35.05
C GLN A 488 -3.36 28.98 35.88
N THR A 489 -2.75 29.00 37.07
CA THR A 489 -2.77 27.85 37.98
C THR A 489 -4.18 27.54 38.48
N ALA A 490 -4.97 28.58 38.86
CA ALA A 490 -6.34 28.41 39.32
C ALA A 490 -7.24 27.83 38.20
N GLU A 491 -7.07 28.31 36.98
CA GLU A 491 -7.76 27.78 35.80
C GLU A 491 -7.41 26.32 35.55
N ALA A 492 -6.13 25.97 35.56
CA ALA A 492 -5.64 24.61 35.36
C ALA A 492 -6.14 23.60 36.40
N LEU A 493 -6.31 24.06 37.64
CA LEU A 493 -6.85 23.25 38.75
C LEU A 493 -8.37 23.30 38.88
N PHE A 494 -9.07 24.06 38.01
CA PHE A 494 -10.53 24.26 38.05
C PHE A 494 -11.01 24.80 39.42
N ILE A 495 -10.24 25.71 40.07
CA ILE A 495 -10.58 26.35 41.34
C ILE A 495 -10.57 27.86 41.23
N HIS A 496 -11.23 28.54 42.22
CA HIS A 496 -11.18 30.00 42.30
C HIS A 496 -9.78 30.47 42.75
N ARG A 497 -9.34 31.64 42.27
CA ARG A 497 -8.03 32.23 42.63
C ARG A 497 -7.84 32.36 44.15
N ASN A 498 -8.88 32.73 44.89
CA ASN A 498 -8.79 32.84 46.35
C ASN A 498 -8.57 31.49 47.03
N THR A 499 -9.18 30.43 46.50
CA THR A 499 -8.94 29.06 46.98
C THR A 499 -7.50 28.61 46.73
N LEU A 500 -6.94 28.97 45.56
CA LEU A 500 -5.53 28.72 45.29
C LEU A 500 -4.62 29.47 46.27
N GLN A 501 -4.89 30.75 46.49
CA GLN A 501 -4.10 31.57 47.43
C GLN A 501 -4.14 30.96 48.82
N TYR A 502 -5.31 30.61 49.34
CA TYR A 502 -5.46 29.92 50.62
C TYR A 502 -4.65 28.60 50.67
N ARG A 503 -4.67 27.80 49.61
CA ARG A 503 -3.87 26.56 49.53
C ARG A 503 -2.38 26.84 49.58
N LEU A 504 -1.88 27.85 48.87
CA LEU A 504 -0.47 28.24 48.88
C LEU A 504 -0.01 28.77 50.26
N GLU A 505 -0.84 29.60 50.93
CA GLU A 505 -0.61 30.04 52.31
C GLU A 505 -0.54 28.82 53.26
N ARG A 506 -1.45 27.84 53.06
CA ARG A 506 -1.47 26.62 53.87
C ARG A 506 -0.24 25.74 53.66
N ILE A 507 0.25 25.66 52.40
CA ILE A 507 1.51 24.97 52.06
C ILE A 507 2.69 25.63 52.80
N ALA A 508 2.76 26.96 52.78
CA ALA A 508 3.81 27.72 53.45
C ALA A 508 3.82 27.47 54.96
N GLU A 509 2.63 27.45 55.60
CA GLU A 509 2.47 27.17 57.03
C GLU A 509 2.91 25.74 57.39
N ILE A 510 2.40 24.72 56.68
CA ILE A 510 2.65 23.29 56.97
C ILE A 510 4.13 22.96 56.83
N ALA A 511 4.74 23.39 55.72
CA ALA A 511 6.14 23.14 55.46
C ALA A 511 7.09 24.14 56.15
N SER A 512 6.55 25.19 56.81
CA SER A 512 7.33 26.27 57.43
C SER A 512 8.31 26.93 56.47
N ILE A 513 7.85 27.24 55.26
CA ILE A 513 8.67 27.74 54.14
C ILE A 513 8.17 29.09 53.63
N ASP A 514 9.09 29.82 53.00
CA ASP A 514 8.79 31.03 52.25
C ASP A 514 8.80 30.71 50.74
N LEU A 515 7.61 30.77 50.13
CA LEU A 515 7.44 30.52 48.68
C LEU A 515 7.98 31.65 47.80
N ASP A 516 8.34 32.81 48.37
CA ASP A 516 8.96 33.90 47.62
C ASP A 516 10.49 33.78 47.59
N ASN A 517 11.06 32.93 48.44
CA ASN A 517 12.48 32.67 48.47
C ASN A 517 12.91 31.80 47.25
N PRO A 518 13.86 32.27 46.40
CA PRO A 518 14.29 31.56 45.22
C PRO A 518 14.88 30.17 45.50
N GLU A 519 15.68 30.03 46.56
CA GLU A 519 16.32 28.75 46.92
C GLU A 519 15.29 27.74 47.40
N THR A 520 14.29 28.17 48.18
CA THR A 520 13.16 27.34 48.59
C THR A 520 12.35 26.87 47.39
N ARG A 521 12.06 27.76 46.44
CA ARG A 521 11.36 27.39 45.20
C ARG A 521 12.13 26.35 44.37
N LEU A 522 13.45 26.50 44.23
CA LEU A 522 14.30 25.56 43.54
C LEU A 522 14.29 24.18 44.23
N ALA A 523 14.46 24.18 45.56
CA ALA A 523 14.45 22.95 46.35
C ALA A 523 13.09 22.22 46.23
N LEU A 524 11.98 22.92 46.32
CA LEU A 524 10.64 22.35 46.16
C LEU A 524 10.41 21.79 44.75
N GLN A 525 10.81 22.50 43.70
CA GLN A 525 10.70 22.00 42.32
C GLN A 525 11.53 20.73 42.08
N LEU A 526 12.74 20.69 42.64
CA LEU A 526 13.59 19.50 42.58
C LEU A 526 12.99 18.32 43.36
N ALA A 527 12.50 18.60 44.58
CA ALA A 527 11.90 17.60 45.45
C ALA A 527 10.60 17.01 44.86
N ILE A 528 9.74 17.82 44.23
CA ILE A 528 8.53 17.34 43.54
C ILE A 528 8.91 16.39 42.40
N LYS A 529 9.90 16.77 41.58
CA LYS A 529 10.38 15.92 40.49
C LYS A 529 10.97 14.60 40.99
N ALA A 530 11.75 14.66 42.09
CA ALA A 530 12.33 13.49 42.71
C ALA A 530 11.26 12.60 43.38
N HIS A 531 10.29 13.18 44.04
CA HIS A 531 9.17 12.48 44.67
C HIS A 531 8.34 11.68 43.63
N ARG A 532 8.05 12.30 42.49
CA ARG A 532 7.37 11.65 41.37
C ARG A 532 8.13 10.40 40.89
N LEU A 533 9.45 10.53 40.77
CA LEU A 533 10.34 9.43 40.35
C LEU A 533 10.38 8.30 41.39
N LEU A 534 10.39 8.60 42.68
CA LEU A 534 10.49 7.62 43.76
C LEU A 534 9.18 6.86 43.97
N ASN A 535 8.03 7.53 43.88
CA ASN A 535 6.72 6.92 44.07
C ASN A 535 6.33 5.94 42.97
N THR A 536 6.76 6.16 41.73
CA THR A 536 6.49 5.23 40.62
C THR A 536 7.28 3.93 40.74
N LYS A 537 8.38 3.88 41.52
CA LYS A 537 9.13 2.65 41.83
C LYS A 537 8.50 1.81 42.97
N ALA A 538 7.62 2.39 43.75
CA ALA A 538 7.04 1.73 44.92
C ALA A 538 5.68 1.04 44.65
N GLY A 539 5.07 1.26 43.47
CA GLY A 539 3.85 0.60 43.01
C GLY A 539 4.12 -0.35 41.86
#